data_6fe2e6946b15dfe09e4c9578dfcdc847
#
_entry.id   6fe2e6946b15dfe09e4c9578dfcdc847
#
_cell.length_a   1.000
_cell.length_b   1.000
_cell.length_c   1.000
_cell.angle_alpha   90.00
_cell.angle_beta   90.00
_cell.angle_gamma   90.00
#
_symmetry.space_group_name_H-M   'P 1'
#
loop_
_entity.id
_entity.type
_entity.pdbx_description
1 polymer ?
#
loop_
_entity_poly.entity_id
_entity_poly.type
_entity_poly.pdbx_seq_one_letter_code
_entity_poly.pdbx_strand_id
1 'polypeptide(L)'
;MPVRVVRVGELSFGELPGRLSAAPLAGVDTGALTVRFARLSPGPRTAHRHPLSVELTYVVEGTGTHWQDGETARVEPGDLILVPAGAAHATIPDEDASMLLYCVFPVASLDGNVEELDEPIRL
;
A
#
# COMPACT_ATOMS: atom_id res chain seq x y z
N MET A 1 -7.69 -9.18 -28.80
CA MET A 1 -7.86 -9.19 -27.34
C MET A 1 -8.70 -7.99 -26.90
N PRO A 2 -9.68 -8.18 -26.04
CA PRO A 2 -10.45 -7.05 -25.55
C PRO A 2 -9.58 -6.12 -24.68
N VAL A 3 -9.88 -4.83 -24.74
CA VAL A 3 -9.26 -3.86 -23.83
C VAL A 3 -9.85 -4.08 -22.43
N ARG A 4 -8.97 -4.16 -21.41
CA ARG A 4 -9.38 -4.23 -20.03
C ARG A 4 -9.04 -2.93 -19.33
N VAL A 5 -10.04 -2.28 -18.78
CA VAL A 5 -9.87 -1.04 -17.99
C VAL A 5 -10.45 -1.28 -16.61
N VAL A 6 -9.66 -0.94 -15.59
CA VAL A 6 -10.12 -0.97 -14.20
C VAL A 6 -10.22 0.46 -13.71
N ARG A 7 -11.38 0.85 -13.17
CA ARG A 7 -11.59 2.17 -12.59
C ARG A 7 -11.63 2.07 -11.08
N VAL A 8 -10.76 2.81 -10.40
CA VAL A 8 -10.63 2.74 -8.95
C VAL A 8 -11.95 3.05 -8.23
N GLY A 9 -12.76 3.97 -8.79
CA GLY A 9 -14.06 4.32 -8.22
C GLY A 9 -15.10 3.20 -8.23
N GLU A 10 -14.86 2.13 -8.99
CA GLU A 10 -15.76 0.98 -9.10
C GLU A 10 -15.27 -0.23 -8.27
N LEU A 11 -14.12 -0.10 -7.60
CA LEU A 11 -13.54 -1.18 -6.82
C LEU A 11 -14.19 -1.30 -5.44
N SER A 12 -14.30 -2.54 -4.96
CA SER A 12 -14.70 -2.81 -3.58
C SER A 12 -13.46 -2.89 -2.69
N PHE A 13 -13.44 -2.07 -1.65
CA PHE A 13 -12.34 -2.03 -0.68
C PHE A 13 -12.70 -2.83 0.56
N GLY A 14 -11.77 -3.66 1.04
CA GLY A 14 -11.89 -4.41 2.29
C GLY A 14 -10.98 -3.81 3.36
N GLU A 15 -11.34 -4.04 4.62
CA GLU A 15 -10.57 -3.52 5.76
C GLU A 15 -9.35 -4.39 6.05
N LEU A 16 -8.21 -3.71 6.28
CA LEU A 16 -6.99 -4.25 6.87
C LEU A 16 -6.57 -3.29 7.98
N PRO A 17 -5.67 -3.70 8.90
CA PRO A 17 -5.16 -2.79 9.92
C PRO A 17 -4.63 -1.49 9.31
N GLY A 18 -5.25 -0.36 9.68
CA GLY A 18 -4.84 0.98 9.27
C GLY A 18 -5.09 1.37 7.82
N ARG A 19 -5.78 0.52 7.03
CA ARG A 19 -6.04 0.83 5.61
C ARG A 19 -7.22 0.07 5.05
N LEU A 20 -7.73 0.56 3.93
CA LEU A 20 -8.67 -0.18 3.08
C LEU A 20 -7.90 -0.64 1.84
N SER A 21 -8.12 -1.86 1.39
CA SER A 21 -7.39 -2.45 0.26
C SER A 21 -8.35 -3.01 -0.79
N ALA A 22 -8.03 -2.80 -2.05
CA ALA A 22 -8.78 -3.36 -3.17
C ALA A 22 -7.84 -4.09 -4.13
N ALA A 23 -8.33 -5.21 -4.68
CA ALA A 23 -7.60 -6.04 -5.63
C ALA A 23 -8.15 -5.82 -7.04
N PRO A 24 -7.57 -4.90 -7.84
CA PRO A 24 -8.12 -4.54 -9.15
C PRO A 24 -8.02 -5.65 -10.19
N LEU A 25 -7.12 -6.60 -9.99
CA LEU A 25 -6.88 -7.70 -10.93
C LEU A 25 -7.18 -9.07 -10.29
N ALA A 26 -8.08 -9.12 -9.32
CA ALA A 26 -8.48 -10.38 -8.69
C ALA A 26 -8.97 -11.39 -9.75
N GLY A 27 -8.48 -12.62 -9.68
CA GLY A 27 -8.84 -13.68 -10.62
C GLY A 27 -8.18 -13.60 -11.99
N VAL A 28 -7.32 -12.61 -12.23
CA VAL A 28 -6.57 -12.48 -13.47
C VAL A 28 -5.20 -13.10 -13.30
N ASP A 29 -4.77 -13.92 -14.26
CA ASP A 29 -3.40 -14.42 -14.29
C ASP A 29 -2.48 -13.31 -14.80
N THR A 30 -1.67 -12.78 -13.91
CA THR A 30 -0.68 -11.73 -14.21
C THR A 30 0.74 -12.26 -14.19
N GLY A 31 0.92 -13.60 -14.11
CA GLY A 31 2.22 -14.20 -13.84
C GLY A 31 2.64 -13.94 -12.39
N ALA A 32 3.83 -13.40 -12.20
CA ALA A 32 4.37 -13.12 -10.86
C ALA A 32 4.18 -11.66 -10.47
N LEU A 33 2.93 -11.15 -10.54
CA LEU A 33 2.63 -9.77 -10.22
C LEU A 33 1.33 -9.68 -9.43
N THR A 34 1.34 -8.92 -8.33
CA THR A 34 0.16 -8.60 -7.55
C THR A 34 0.06 -7.09 -7.42
N VAL A 35 -1.12 -6.54 -7.62
CA VAL A 35 -1.37 -5.11 -7.46
C VAL A 35 -2.52 -4.86 -6.49
N ARG A 36 -2.47 -3.74 -5.79
CA ARG A 36 -3.51 -3.30 -4.86
C ARG A 36 -3.67 -1.79 -4.95
N PHE A 37 -4.88 -1.31 -4.72
CA PHE A 37 -5.11 0.06 -4.33
C PHE A 37 -5.34 0.09 -2.81
N ALA A 38 -4.76 1.07 -2.13
CA ALA A 38 -4.94 1.26 -0.70
C ALA A 38 -5.46 2.67 -0.43
N ARG A 39 -6.54 2.76 0.36
CA ARG A 39 -7.05 4.02 0.89
C ARG A 39 -6.65 4.14 2.34
N LEU A 40 -6.09 5.29 2.68
CA LEU A 40 -5.58 5.58 4.02
C LEU A 40 -6.32 6.76 4.61
N SER A 41 -6.66 6.66 5.89
CA SER A 41 -7.20 7.77 6.67
C SER A 41 -6.21 8.19 7.74
N PRO A 42 -6.24 9.45 8.22
CA PRO A 42 -5.41 9.88 9.33
C PRO A 42 -5.67 9.07 10.60
N GLY A 43 -4.70 9.05 11.48
CA GLY A 43 -4.83 8.45 12.80
C GLY A 43 -3.64 7.57 13.19
N PRO A 44 -3.68 7.04 14.42
CA PRO A 44 -2.63 6.15 14.91
C PRO A 44 -2.46 4.92 14.02
N ARG A 45 -1.22 4.45 13.90
CA ARG A 45 -0.89 3.39 12.96
C ARG A 45 0.17 2.46 13.52
N THR A 46 0.07 1.17 13.15
CA THR A 46 1.12 0.20 13.31
C THR A 46 1.73 -0.10 11.94
N ALA A 47 2.97 -0.61 11.94
CA ALA A 47 3.63 -0.98 10.71
C ALA A 47 3.25 -2.40 10.27
N HIS A 48 3.54 -2.68 9.01
CA HIS A 48 3.52 -4.04 8.47
C HIS A 48 4.75 -4.22 7.57
N ARG A 49 4.98 -5.44 7.15
CA ARG A 49 6.08 -5.76 6.22
C ARG A 49 5.69 -6.84 5.24
N HIS A 50 6.44 -6.89 4.15
CA HIS A 50 6.29 -7.91 3.11
C HIS A 50 7.58 -8.71 3.06
N PRO A 51 7.65 -9.89 3.72
CA PRO A 51 8.91 -10.62 3.85
C PRO A 51 9.42 -11.23 2.55
N LEU A 52 8.54 -11.46 1.56
CA LEU A 52 8.89 -12.20 0.35
C LEU A 52 9.22 -11.33 -0.86
N SER A 53 8.91 -10.04 -0.84
CA SER A 53 9.14 -9.18 -2.00
C SER A 53 9.31 -7.72 -1.62
N VAL A 54 9.86 -6.95 -2.55
CA VAL A 54 9.75 -5.49 -2.53
C VAL A 54 8.29 -5.08 -2.73
N GLU A 55 7.98 -3.87 -2.35
CA GLU A 55 6.75 -3.18 -2.73
C GLU A 55 7.13 -1.89 -3.45
N LEU A 56 6.48 -1.62 -4.59
CA LEU A 56 6.51 -0.33 -5.22
C LEU A 56 5.19 0.36 -4.93
N THR A 57 5.25 1.55 -4.33
CA THR A 57 4.05 2.30 -3.94
C THR A 57 4.05 3.66 -4.61
N TYR A 58 3.04 3.92 -5.41
CA TYR A 58 2.85 5.19 -6.08
C TYR A 58 1.75 5.98 -5.37
N VAL A 59 2.03 7.24 -5.02
CA VAL A 59 1.04 8.11 -4.39
C VAL A 59 0.17 8.70 -5.48
N VAL A 60 -1.12 8.32 -5.49
CA VAL A 60 -2.11 8.79 -6.46
C VAL A 60 -2.76 10.08 -5.98
N GLU A 61 -3.19 10.11 -4.71
CA GLU A 61 -3.86 11.25 -4.09
C GLU A 61 -3.41 11.41 -2.64
N GLY A 62 -3.42 12.64 -2.16
CA GLY A 62 -3.17 12.99 -0.77
C GLY A 62 -1.71 13.12 -0.42
N THR A 63 -1.45 13.72 0.73
CA THR A 63 -0.11 13.97 1.27
C THR A 63 0.04 13.34 2.64
N GLY A 64 1.25 12.97 2.99
CA GLY A 64 1.52 12.36 4.29
C GLY A 64 2.99 12.11 4.53
N THR A 65 3.24 11.21 5.48
CA THR A 65 4.59 10.80 5.87
C THR A 65 4.73 9.29 5.69
N HIS A 66 5.74 8.89 4.94
CA HIS A 66 6.13 7.48 4.88
C HIS A 66 7.14 7.20 5.99
N TRP A 67 6.84 6.18 6.80
CA TRP A 67 7.72 5.69 7.87
C TRP A 67 8.25 4.32 7.47
N GLN A 68 9.56 4.12 7.61
CA GLN A 68 10.20 2.85 7.24
C GLN A 68 11.39 2.60 8.14
N ASP A 69 11.32 1.55 8.96
CA ASP A 69 12.38 1.16 9.89
C ASP A 69 12.94 2.34 10.71
N GLY A 70 12.05 3.24 11.15
CA GLY A 70 12.41 4.41 11.95
C GLY A 70 12.78 5.66 11.16
N GLU A 71 12.95 5.56 9.85
CA GLU A 71 13.19 6.72 8.99
C GLU A 71 11.88 7.26 8.42
N THR A 72 11.80 8.55 8.18
CA THR A 72 10.61 9.19 7.64
C THR A 72 10.93 10.03 6.42
N ALA A 73 9.95 10.14 5.51
CA ALA A 73 10.01 11.03 4.37
C ALA A 73 8.61 11.58 4.10
N ARG A 74 8.53 12.84 3.69
CA ARG A 74 7.29 13.44 3.19
C ARG A 74 6.99 12.88 1.81
N VAL A 75 5.73 12.57 1.56
CA VAL A 75 5.27 12.06 0.25
C VAL A 75 4.04 12.81 -0.21
N GLU A 76 3.92 12.94 -1.54
CA GLU A 76 2.83 13.66 -2.20
C GLU A 76 2.48 12.98 -3.53
N PRO A 77 1.38 13.36 -4.18
CA PRO A 77 0.99 12.75 -5.46
C PRO A 77 2.12 12.83 -6.49
N GLY A 78 2.36 11.71 -7.15
CA GLY A 78 3.45 11.57 -8.12
C GLY A 78 4.71 10.91 -7.55
N ASP A 79 4.79 10.73 -6.24
CA ASP A 79 5.95 10.07 -5.62
C ASP A 79 5.87 8.56 -5.75
N LEU A 80 7.01 7.95 -6.05
CA LEU A 80 7.17 6.50 -6.04
C LEU A 80 8.03 6.11 -4.84
N ILE A 81 7.50 5.21 -4.01
CA ILE A 81 8.18 4.71 -2.82
C ILE A 81 8.64 3.28 -3.10
N LEU A 82 9.92 3.00 -2.89
CA LEU A 82 10.43 1.64 -2.91
C LEU A 82 10.53 1.13 -1.47
N VAL A 83 9.80 0.07 -1.17
CA VAL A 83 9.86 -0.60 0.13
C VAL A 83 10.62 -1.91 -0.05
N PRO A 84 11.81 -2.05 0.54
CA PRO A 84 12.57 -3.30 0.46
C PRO A 84 11.83 -4.47 1.10
N ALA A 85 12.12 -5.68 0.64
CA ALA A 85 11.58 -6.88 1.27
C ALA A 85 11.94 -6.91 2.76
N GLY A 86 10.95 -7.16 3.60
CA GLY A 86 11.13 -7.26 5.05
C GLY A 86 11.17 -5.93 5.82
N ALA A 87 11.18 -4.79 5.13
CA ALA A 87 11.19 -3.50 5.83
C ALA A 87 9.84 -3.21 6.49
N ALA A 88 9.89 -2.91 7.78
CA ALA A 88 8.69 -2.46 8.51
C ALA A 88 8.32 -1.06 8.03
N HIS A 89 7.08 -0.86 7.60
CA HIS A 89 6.67 0.41 7.03
C HIS A 89 5.20 0.71 7.21
N ALA A 90 4.86 1.97 7.05
CA ALA A 90 3.50 2.47 6.86
C ALA A 90 3.55 3.87 6.26
N THR A 91 2.50 4.23 5.54
CA THR A 91 2.30 5.60 5.09
C THR A 91 1.16 6.21 5.91
N ILE A 92 1.40 7.38 6.46
CA ILE A 92 0.48 8.04 7.41
C ILE A 92 0.02 9.35 6.78
N PRO A 93 -1.27 9.46 6.43
CA PRO A 93 -1.82 10.71 5.90
C PRO A 93 -1.69 11.86 6.89
N ASP A 94 -1.60 13.08 6.36
CA ASP A 94 -1.69 14.29 7.16
C ASP A 94 -3.04 14.37 7.86
N GLU A 95 -3.13 15.16 8.93
CA GLU A 95 -4.26 15.18 9.86
C GLU A 95 -5.63 15.36 9.20
N ASP A 96 -5.70 16.18 8.16
CA ASP A 96 -6.95 16.47 7.45
C ASP A 96 -7.02 15.84 6.06
N ALA A 97 -6.19 14.86 5.79
CA ALA A 97 -6.07 14.27 4.47
C ALA A 97 -6.42 12.79 4.48
N SER A 98 -6.89 12.31 3.35
CA SER A 98 -6.89 10.89 3.02
C SER A 98 -5.89 10.68 1.89
N MET A 99 -5.40 9.45 1.73
CA MET A 99 -4.46 9.12 0.67
C MET A 99 -4.97 7.93 -0.14
N LEU A 100 -4.64 7.93 -1.42
CA LEU A 100 -4.82 6.77 -2.29
C LEU A 100 -3.44 6.38 -2.83
N LEU A 101 -3.09 5.11 -2.59
CA LEU A 101 -1.83 4.53 -3.03
C LEU A 101 -2.10 3.42 -4.05
N TYR A 102 -1.21 3.30 -5.03
CA TYR A 102 -1.17 2.16 -5.93
C TYR A 102 0.07 1.35 -5.63
N CYS A 103 -0.12 0.08 -5.24
CA CYS A 103 0.94 -0.78 -4.73
C CYS A 103 1.15 -1.97 -5.67
N VAL A 104 2.42 -2.24 -5.98
CA VAL A 104 2.82 -3.33 -6.87
C VAL A 104 3.80 -4.24 -6.14
N PHE A 105 3.51 -5.55 -6.18
CA PHE A 105 4.32 -6.60 -5.56
C PHE A 105 4.71 -7.61 -6.63
N PRO A 106 6.01 -7.85 -6.87
CA PRO A 106 6.45 -8.84 -7.88
C PRO A 106 6.36 -10.28 -7.34
N VAL A 107 5.17 -10.66 -6.91
CA VAL A 107 4.81 -12.01 -6.45
C VAL A 107 3.42 -12.35 -6.99
N ALA A 108 3.16 -13.64 -7.20
CA ALA A 108 1.88 -14.09 -7.75
C ALA A 108 0.71 -13.90 -6.78
N SER A 109 0.97 -13.81 -5.48
CA SER A 109 -0.03 -13.68 -4.42
C SER A 109 0.58 -12.97 -3.21
N LEU A 110 -0.27 -12.30 -2.42
CA LEU A 110 0.15 -11.76 -1.12
C LEU A 110 0.06 -12.80 0.01
N ASP A 111 -0.37 -14.02 -0.27
CA ASP A 111 -0.40 -15.09 0.72
C ASP A 111 1.01 -15.32 1.28
N GLY A 112 1.16 -15.24 2.61
CA GLY A 112 2.45 -15.36 3.27
C GLY A 112 3.39 -14.16 3.07
N ASN A 113 2.94 -13.10 2.39
CA ASN A 113 3.75 -11.90 2.09
C ASN A 113 3.26 -10.65 2.82
N VAL A 114 2.47 -10.80 3.84
CA VAL A 114 2.04 -9.69 4.70
C VAL A 114 2.17 -10.12 6.16
N GLU A 115 2.91 -9.35 6.93
CA GLU A 115 3.03 -9.53 8.38
C GLU A 115 2.70 -8.23 9.07
N GLU A 116 1.59 -8.21 9.82
CA GLU A 116 1.20 -7.05 10.62
C GLU A 116 2.02 -7.03 11.91
N LEU A 117 2.50 -5.85 12.29
CA LEU A 117 3.29 -5.64 13.49
C LEU A 117 2.44 -4.93 14.55
N ASP A 118 2.74 -5.18 15.82
CA ASP A 118 1.90 -4.68 16.92
C ASP A 118 2.36 -3.33 17.49
N GLU A 119 3.59 -2.93 17.20
CA GLU A 119 4.17 -1.76 17.83
C GLU A 119 3.67 -0.47 17.16
N PRO A 120 3.10 0.48 17.94
CA PRO A 120 2.64 1.74 17.37
C PRO A 120 3.78 2.58 16.80
N ILE A 121 3.54 3.18 15.65
CA ILE A 121 4.48 4.13 15.05
C ILE A 121 4.37 5.46 15.78
N ARG A 122 5.51 6.01 16.14
CA ARG A 122 5.64 7.35 16.72
C ARG A 122 6.43 8.24 15.76
N LEU A 123 5.83 9.33 15.39
CA LEU A 123 6.47 10.34 14.54
C LEU A 123 7.11 11.45 15.36
#